data_27ef535ea02f2552d16312287f9118e7
#
_entry.id   27ef535ea02f2552d16312287f9118e7
#
_cell.length_a   1.000
_cell.length_b   1.000
_cell.length_c   1.000
_cell.angle_alpha   90.00
_cell.angle_beta   90.00
_cell.angle_gamma   90.00
#
_symmetry.space_group_name_H-M   'P 1'
#
loop_
_entity.id
_entity.type
_entity.pdbx_description
1 polymer ?
#
loop_
_entity_poly.entity_id
_entity_poly.type
_entity_poly.pdbx_seq_one_letter_code
_entity_poly.pdbx_strand_id
1 'polypeptide(L)'
;MKRKAGVMIAVILICLMCSMPVWARAGGGGGGSGSGGSSGSGGGGGSFSGSSSDASGSQSGNVVGVFVQGMFLLVLASGGSIVLIWKGRKAKRRSRQAMKVFAQMGDNWDAKEIQRQVEEAYFQIQECWRRMDISYGAPYLSEELQKEFDSKIQWMVLRNEEVIQKNVRLLRAMPVSVQDEPGEEQDVIWYLIHGKMTGYYVNRQSRKVVRGKTRPEAFFEYWKFVYRNKRWVLQEIRQQNEMDIDAMENTQSTVHKLDKKKEL
;
A
#
# COMPACT_ATOMS: atom_id res chain seq x y z
N MET A 1 -34.32 4.42 27.66
CA MET A 1 -33.15 5.25 27.38
C MET A 1 -31.90 4.45 26.94
N LYS A 2 -31.61 3.25 27.46
CA LYS A 2 -30.42 2.42 27.13
C LYS A 2 -30.34 1.97 25.66
N ARG A 3 -31.45 1.69 24.97
CA ARG A 3 -31.45 1.31 23.54
C ARG A 3 -31.03 2.44 22.58
N LYS A 4 -31.40 3.69 22.89
CA LYS A 4 -31.01 4.85 22.04
C LYS A 4 -29.51 5.18 22.17
N ALA A 5 -28.89 4.98 23.34
CA ALA A 5 -27.48 5.14 23.54
C ALA A 5 -26.66 4.10 22.78
N GLY A 6 -27.10 2.84 22.73
CA GLY A 6 -26.44 1.79 21.95
C GLY A 6 -26.44 2.04 20.44
N VAL A 7 -27.57 2.52 19.91
CA VAL A 7 -27.66 2.89 18.48
C VAL A 7 -26.75 4.08 18.14
N MET A 8 -26.69 5.08 19.02
CA MET A 8 -25.82 6.24 18.83
C MET A 8 -24.33 5.88 18.86
N ILE A 9 -23.93 4.97 19.75
CA ILE A 9 -22.55 4.46 19.84
C ILE A 9 -22.22 3.62 18.58
N ALA A 10 -23.15 2.80 18.10
CA ALA A 10 -22.97 2.02 16.87
C ALA A 10 -22.83 2.92 15.63
N VAL A 11 -23.64 3.99 15.52
CA VAL A 11 -23.53 4.97 14.43
C VAL A 11 -22.22 5.73 14.48
N ILE A 12 -21.76 6.13 15.69
CA ILE A 12 -20.45 6.80 15.86
C ILE A 12 -19.30 5.84 15.49
N LEU A 13 -19.37 4.57 15.86
CA LEU A 13 -18.38 3.54 15.48
C LEU A 13 -18.36 3.29 13.97
N ILE A 14 -19.53 3.26 13.31
CA ILE A 14 -19.65 3.12 11.86
C ILE A 14 -19.10 4.35 11.15
N CYS A 15 -19.38 5.57 11.62
CA CYS A 15 -18.81 6.81 11.08
C CYS A 15 -17.30 6.89 11.29
N LEU A 16 -16.76 6.37 12.38
CA LEU A 16 -15.30 6.28 12.62
C LEU A 16 -14.61 5.25 11.71
N MET A 17 -15.34 4.20 11.28
CA MET A 17 -14.81 3.20 10.33
C MET A 17 -14.86 3.67 8.87
N CYS A 18 -15.70 4.65 8.52
CA CYS A 18 -15.80 5.20 7.16
C CYS A 18 -14.81 6.31 6.85
N SER A 19 -14.02 6.76 7.80
CA SER A 19 -12.93 7.70 7.53
C SER A 19 -11.70 6.96 6.97
N MET A 20 -11.71 6.67 5.67
CA MET A 20 -10.51 6.22 4.97
C MET A 20 -9.42 7.28 5.17
N PRO A 21 -8.27 6.95 5.74
CA PRO A 21 -7.18 7.92 5.90
C PRO A 21 -6.70 8.34 4.52
N VAL A 22 -7.02 9.57 4.13
CA VAL A 22 -6.48 10.16 2.90
C VAL A 22 -5.04 10.58 3.17
N TRP A 23 -4.10 9.88 2.58
CA TRP A 23 -2.67 10.13 2.74
C TRP A 23 -2.17 11.09 1.66
N ALA A 24 -1.40 12.09 2.04
CA ALA A 24 -0.70 12.98 1.12
C ALA A 24 0.57 12.31 0.57
N ARG A 25 0.40 11.19 -0.13
CA ARG A 25 1.47 10.43 -0.80
C ARG A 25 1.00 10.01 -2.19
N ALA A 26 1.90 9.60 -3.05
CA ALA A 26 1.65 9.25 -4.44
C ALA A 26 0.53 8.20 -4.63
N GLY A 27 0.45 7.16 -3.76
CA GLY A 27 -0.60 6.14 -3.78
C GLY A 27 -1.86 6.47 -2.95
N GLY A 28 -1.82 7.55 -2.16
CA GLY A 28 -2.82 7.82 -1.12
C GLY A 28 -3.91 8.81 -1.50
N GLY A 29 -4.53 8.75 -2.65
CA GLY A 29 -5.47 9.78 -3.04
C GLY A 29 -6.54 9.44 -4.06
N GLY A 30 -6.71 8.18 -4.42
CA GLY A 30 -7.70 7.75 -5.39
C GLY A 30 -9.02 7.30 -4.76
N GLY A 31 -9.85 8.23 -4.27
CA GLY A 31 -11.26 8.01 -4.12
C GLY A 31 -11.95 8.17 -5.48
N GLY A 32 -11.71 7.25 -6.42
CA GLY A 32 -12.50 7.12 -7.63
C GLY A 32 -13.76 6.35 -7.28
N SER A 33 -14.92 7.00 -7.34
CA SER A 33 -16.23 6.37 -7.32
C SER A 33 -16.35 5.44 -8.54
N GLY A 34 -16.17 4.14 -8.29
CA GLY A 34 -16.56 3.08 -9.18
C GLY A 34 -17.75 2.36 -8.58
N SER A 35 -18.96 2.69 -9.01
CA SER A 35 -20.15 1.92 -8.73
C SER A 35 -20.03 0.57 -9.40
N GLY A 36 -20.24 -0.52 -8.63
CA GLY A 36 -20.36 -1.86 -9.17
C GLY A 36 -20.75 -2.80 -8.06
N GLY A 37 -22.05 -3.10 -7.98
CA GLY A 37 -22.65 -3.99 -6.99
C GLY A 37 -22.22 -5.44 -7.13
N SER A 38 -22.37 -6.20 -6.08
CA SER A 38 -23.13 -7.47 -6.00
C SER A 38 -22.87 -8.18 -4.68
N SER A 39 -23.90 -8.27 -3.90
CA SER A 39 -24.43 -9.38 -3.08
C SER A 39 -23.57 -10.63 -2.96
N GLY A 40 -23.35 -11.02 -1.69
CA GLY A 40 -22.96 -12.36 -1.30
C GLY A 40 -23.21 -12.57 0.19
N SER A 41 -24.33 -13.23 0.52
CA SER A 41 -24.79 -13.63 1.85
C SER A 41 -23.96 -14.79 2.41
N GLY A 42 -23.88 -14.88 3.72
CA GLY A 42 -23.49 -16.05 4.51
C GLY A 42 -23.02 -15.63 5.88
N GLY A 43 -23.74 -15.66 6.89
CA GLY A 43 -24.41 -16.63 7.68
C GLY A 43 -23.42 -17.31 8.65
N GLY A 44 -23.44 -16.94 9.96
CA GLY A 44 -22.68 -17.64 10.98
C GLY A 44 -22.86 -16.99 12.35
N GLY A 45 -23.93 -17.35 13.06
CA GLY A 45 -24.20 -16.94 14.42
C GLY A 45 -23.29 -17.64 15.41
N GLY A 46 -22.74 -16.89 16.33
CA GLY A 46 -22.11 -17.39 17.54
C GLY A 46 -22.65 -16.64 18.75
N SER A 47 -23.60 -17.26 19.42
CA SER A 47 -24.15 -16.77 20.69
C SER A 47 -23.15 -16.98 21.80
N PHE A 48 -22.68 -15.89 22.43
CA PHE A 48 -22.06 -15.97 23.74
C PHE A 48 -23.00 -15.47 24.81
N SER A 49 -23.48 -16.42 25.63
CA SER A 49 -24.22 -16.18 26.87
C SER A 49 -23.27 -15.57 27.91
N GLY A 50 -23.52 -14.35 28.30
CA GLY A 50 -22.85 -13.72 29.42
C GLY A 50 -23.54 -14.05 30.72
N SER A 51 -22.89 -14.77 31.63
CA SER A 51 -23.25 -14.86 33.03
C SER A 51 -22.89 -13.56 33.75
N SER A 52 -23.89 -12.91 34.28
CA SER A 52 -23.71 -11.83 35.25
C SER A 52 -23.45 -12.42 36.63
N SER A 53 -22.33 -12.14 37.23
CA SER A 53 -22.11 -12.30 38.67
C SER A 53 -21.71 -10.94 39.23
N ASP A 54 -22.60 -10.41 40.08
CA ASP A 54 -22.35 -9.28 40.96
C ASP A 54 -21.26 -9.62 41.95
N ALA A 55 -20.21 -8.80 41.99
CA ALA A 55 -19.29 -8.76 43.12
C ALA A 55 -18.88 -7.29 43.36
N SER A 56 -19.48 -6.69 44.37
CA SER A 56 -18.98 -5.49 45.04
C SER A 56 -17.66 -5.84 45.73
N GLY A 57 -16.58 -5.13 45.40
CA GLY A 57 -15.30 -5.34 46.04
C GLY A 57 -14.20 -4.39 45.53
N SER A 58 -13.88 -3.38 46.34
CA SER A 58 -12.59 -2.72 46.46
C SER A 58 -11.93 -2.21 45.16
N GLN A 59 -11.94 -0.89 45.07
CA GLN A 59 -11.20 -0.07 44.13
C GLN A 59 -9.70 -0.10 44.40
N SER A 60 -9.05 -1.21 44.06
CA SER A 60 -7.61 -1.30 43.82
C SER A 60 -7.43 -1.46 42.34
N GLY A 61 -7.11 -0.36 41.63
CA GLY A 61 -7.08 -0.24 40.22
C GLY A 61 -6.27 -1.37 39.57
N ASN A 62 -6.92 -2.14 38.75
CA ASN A 62 -6.30 -3.15 37.86
C ASN A 62 -5.39 -2.46 36.78
N VAL A 63 -4.36 -1.74 37.23
CA VAL A 63 -3.34 -1.17 36.36
C VAL A 63 -2.72 -2.26 35.50
N VAL A 64 -2.55 -3.46 36.06
CA VAL A 64 -2.04 -4.63 35.33
C VAL A 64 -3.02 -5.09 34.25
N GLY A 65 -4.34 -5.11 34.52
CA GLY A 65 -5.35 -5.48 33.51
C GLY A 65 -5.41 -4.48 32.35
N VAL A 66 -5.35 -3.19 32.64
CA VAL A 66 -5.30 -2.15 31.62
C VAL A 66 -4.00 -2.23 30.81
N PHE A 67 -2.87 -2.55 31.44
CA PHE A 67 -1.58 -2.73 30.79
C PHE A 67 -1.60 -3.97 29.86
N VAL A 68 -2.13 -5.10 30.32
CA VAL A 68 -2.25 -6.34 29.55
C VAL A 68 -3.22 -6.14 28.37
N GLN A 69 -4.35 -5.48 28.59
CA GLN A 69 -5.32 -5.17 27.54
C GLN A 69 -4.77 -4.18 26.52
N GLY A 70 -4.02 -3.15 26.96
CA GLY A 70 -3.32 -2.21 26.09
C GLY A 70 -2.22 -2.89 25.27
N MET A 71 -1.47 -3.80 25.89
CA MET A 71 -0.44 -4.60 25.21
C MET A 71 -1.05 -5.56 24.18
N PHE A 72 -2.18 -6.20 24.50
CA PHE A 72 -2.92 -7.08 23.59
C PHE A 72 -3.45 -6.28 22.35
N LEU A 73 -4.04 -5.11 22.55
CA LEU A 73 -4.46 -4.24 21.45
C LEU A 73 -3.28 -3.74 20.61
N LEU A 74 -2.12 -3.46 21.23
CA LEU A 74 -0.89 -3.08 20.51
C LEU A 74 -0.35 -4.24 19.67
N VAL A 75 -0.41 -5.46 20.18
CA VAL A 75 -0.02 -6.68 19.44
C VAL A 75 -0.99 -6.95 18.27
N LEU A 76 -2.29 -6.77 18.47
CA LEU A 76 -3.29 -6.90 17.39
C LEU A 76 -3.08 -5.82 16.31
N ALA A 77 -2.82 -4.57 16.70
CA ALA A 77 -2.59 -3.47 15.75
C ALA A 77 -1.26 -3.60 14.99
N SER A 78 -0.22 -4.16 15.62
CA SER A 78 1.10 -4.35 15.00
C SER A 78 1.26 -5.71 14.30
N GLY A 79 0.46 -6.71 14.67
CA GLY A 79 0.55 -8.08 14.17
C GLY A 79 0.41 -8.17 12.65
N GLY A 80 -0.50 -7.41 12.06
CA GLY A 80 -0.69 -7.36 10.61
C GLY A 80 0.56 -6.91 9.85
N SER A 81 1.26 -5.90 10.38
CA SER A 81 2.49 -5.39 9.76
C SER A 81 3.64 -6.40 9.82
N ILE A 82 3.78 -7.13 10.93
CA ILE A 82 4.82 -8.16 11.11
C ILE A 82 4.59 -9.32 10.17
N VAL A 83 3.34 -9.81 10.09
CA VAL A 83 2.94 -10.89 9.19
C VAL A 83 3.19 -10.50 7.73
N LEU A 84 2.83 -9.28 7.33
CA LEU A 84 3.04 -8.80 5.98
C LEU A 84 4.53 -8.70 5.62
N ILE A 85 5.38 -8.24 6.54
CA ILE A 85 6.84 -8.21 6.36
C ILE A 85 7.38 -9.63 6.20
N TRP A 86 6.90 -10.59 6.99
CA TRP A 86 7.33 -11.97 6.90
C TRP A 86 6.92 -12.62 5.56
N LYS A 87 5.66 -12.45 5.15
CA LYS A 87 5.15 -12.87 3.84
C LYS A 87 5.94 -12.22 2.70
N GLY A 88 6.20 -10.90 2.79
CA GLY A 88 7.01 -10.15 1.82
C GLY A 88 8.44 -10.68 1.71
N ARG A 89 9.08 -11.07 2.82
CA ARG A 89 10.41 -11.69 2.79
C ARG A 89 10.40 -13.07 2.10
N LYS A 90 9.35 -13.87 2.32
CA LYS A 90 9.18 -15.17 1.65
C LYS A 90 8.97 -14.96 0.16
N ALA A 91 8.08 -14.07 -0.23
CA ALA A 91 7.83 -13.71 -1.63
C ALA A 91 9.09 -13.16 -2.31
N LYS A 92 9.82 -12.24 -1.67
CA LYS A 92 11.11 -11.71 -2.16
C LYS A 92 12.12 -12.79 -2.51
N ARG A 93 12.21 -13.85 -1.69
CA ARG A 93 13.14 -14.97 -1.98
C ARG A 93 12.73 -15.69 -3.25
N ARG A 94 11.42 -16.00 -3.41
CA ARG A 94 10.87 -16.65 -4.62
C ARG A 94 11.10 -15.78 -5.87
N SER A 95 10.76 -14.49 -5.80
CA SER A 95 10.92 -13.56 -6.92
C SER A 95 12.39 -13.38 -7.32
N ARG A 96 13.31 -13.28 -6.35
CA ARG A 96 14.74 -13.21 -6.65
C ARG A 96 15.30 -14.48 -7.29
N GLN A 97 14.77 -15.65 -6.94
CA GLN A 97 15.14 -16.90 -7.60
C GLN A 97 14.61 -16.92 -9.05
N ALA A 98 13.37 -16.49 -9.28
CA ALA A 98 12.81 -16.37 -10.62
C ALA A 98 13.62 -15.37 -11.48
N MET A 99 13.94 -14.18 -10.97
CA MET A 99 14.78 -13.20 -11.68
C MET A 99 16.13 -13.78 -12.10
N LYS A 100 16.77 -14.62 -11.28
CA LYS A 100 18.04 -15.28 -11.66
C LYS A 100 17.89 -16.24 -12.83
N VAL A 101 16.72 -16.87 -12.96
CA VAL A 101 16.42 -17.73 -14.11
C VAL A 101 16.16 -16.88 -15.34
N PHE A 102 15.39 -15.80 -15.18
CA PHE A 102 15.06 -14.88 -16.28
C PHE A 102 16.30 -14.14 -16.80
N ALA A 103 17.21 -13.72 -15.92
CA ALA A 103 18.47 -13.07 -16.27
C ALA A 103 19.41 -13.94 -17.15
N GLN A 104 19.12 -15.23 -17.29
CA GLN A 104 19.82 -16.12 -18.23
C GLN A 104 19.29 -16.00 -19.67
N MET A 105 18.18 -15.28 -19.85
CA MET A 105 17.44 -15.19 -21.11
C MET A 105 17.28 -13.74 -21.62
N GLY A 106 17.58 -12.74 -20.79
CA GLY A 106 17.47 -11.33 -21.15
C GLY A 106 18.20 -10.42 -20.14
N ASP A 107 18.60 -9.24 -20.59
CA ASP A 107 19.44 -8.31 -19.81
C ASP A 107 18.67 -7.45 -18.81
N ASN A 108 17.35 -7.40 -18.90
CA ASN A 108 16.50 -6.54 -18.08
C ASN A 108 16.25 -7.07 -16.65
N TRP A 109 16.68 -8.31 -16.34
CA TRP A 109 16.40 -9.00 -15.07
C TRP A 109 17.52 -8.92 -14.02
N ASP A 110 18.45 -7.95 -14.12
CA ASP A 110 19.41 -7.73 -13.04
C ASP A 110 18.72 -7.22 -11.77
N ALA A 111 18.61 -8.11 -10.79
CA ALA A 111 17.92 -7.84 -9.53
C ALA A 111 18.53 -6.68 -8.71
N LYS A 112 19.82 -6.33 -8.89
CA LYS A 112 20.44 -5.19 -8.22
C LYS A 112 20.08 -3.90 -8.91
N GLU A 113 20.15 -3.89 -10.23
CA GLU A 113 19.81 -2.72 -11.03
C GLU A 113 18.31 -2.41 -10.92
N ILE A 114 17.43 -3.42 -10.97
CA ILE A 114 15.99 -3.25 -10.73
C ILE A 114 15.73 -2.63 -9.35
N GLN A 115 16.38 -3.16 -8.31
CA GLN A 115 16.23 -2.64 -6.94
C GLN A 115 16.63 -1.16 -6.88
N ARG A 116 17.75 -0.78 -7.51
CA ARG A 116 18.22 0.61 -7.58
C ARG A 116 17.21 1.52 -8.28
N GLN A 117 16.69 1.08 -9.44
CA GLN A 117 15.70 1.85 -10.21
C GLN A 117 14.39 2.04 -9.42
N VAL A 118 13.92 1.01 -8.73
CA VAL A 118 12.71 1.08 -7.88
C VAL A 118 12.91 2.03 -6.70
N GLU A 119 14.06 2.00 -6.04
CA GLU A 119 14.37 2.90 -4.92
C GLU A 119 14.48 4.35 -5.40
N GLU A 120 15.14 4.59 -6.52
CA GLU A 120 15.22 5.89 -7.17
C GLU A 120 13.82 6.40 -7.56
N ALA A 121 13.04 5.58 -8.25
CA ALA A 121 11.67 5.91 -8.63
C ALA A 121 10.81 6.29 -7.41
N TYR A 122 10.93 5.56 -6.29
CA TYR A 122 10.19 5.88 -5.08
C TYR A 122 10.42 7.33 -4.64
N PHE A 123 11.68 7.76 -4.53
CA PHE A 123 11.99 9.11 -4.07
C PHE A 123 11.59 10.18 -5.08
N GLN A 124 11.80 9.97 -6.36
CA GLN A 124 11.47 10.94 -7.41
C GLN A 124 9.94 11.10 -7.55
N ILE A 125 9.18 10.02 -7.42
CA ILE A 125 7.73 10.05 -7.44
C ILE A 125 7.18 10.78 -6.20
N GLN A 126 7.77 10.59 -5.01
CA GLN A 126 7.36 11.36 -3.84
C GLN A 126 7.74 12.85 -3.98
N GLU A 127 8.88 13.16 -4.60
CA GLU A 127 9.29 14.54 -4.88
C GLU A 127 8.36 15.22 -5.89
N CYS A 128 7.97 14.52 -6.97
CA CYS A 128 6.94 14.95 -7.91
C CYS A 128 5.64 15.37 -7.17
N TRP A 129 5.18 14.51 -6.27
CA TRP A 129 3.97 14.75 -5.48
C TRP A 129 4.13 15.95 -4.53
N ARG A 130 5.26 16.02 -3.83
CA ARG A 130 5.59 17.11 -2.89
C ARG A 130 5.69 18.48 -3.59
N ARG A 131 6.27 18.51 -4.78
CA ARG A 131 6.39 19.74 -5.57
C ARG A 131 5.14 20.07 -6.37
N MET A 132 4.21 19.11 -6.49
CA MET A 132 3.06 19.21 -7.38
C MET A 132 3.49 19.52 -8.83
N ASP A 133 4.56 18.87 -9.27
CA ASP A 133 5.18 19.05 -10.58
C ASP A 133 5.49 17.68 -11.20
N ILE A 134 4.77 17.35 -12.28
CA ILE A 134 4.87 16.04 -12.94
C ILE A 134 6.26 15.78 -13.55
N SER A 135 7.02 16.82 -13.88
CA SER A 135 8.33 16.70 -14.52
C SER A 135 9.32 15.87 -13.72
N TYR A 136 9.24 15.91 -12.40
CA TYR A 136 10.09 15.09 -11.50
C TYR A 136 9.77 13.60 -11.56
N GLY A 137 8.49 13.25 -11.76
CA GLY A 137 8.02 11.87 -11.81
C GLY A 137 8.01 11.27 -13.21
N ALA A 138 7.90 12.10 -14.24
CA ALA A 138 7.69 11.66 -15.62
C ALA A 138 8.63 10.53 -16.11
N PRO A 139 9.95 10.56 -15.85
CA PRO A 139 10.83 9.48 -16.28
C PRO A 139 10.62 8.14 -15.57
N TYR A 140 9.83 8.12 -14.49
CA TYR A 140 9.63 6.96 -13.62
C TYR A 140 8.20 6.42 -13.65
N LEU A 141 7.31 7.06 -14.41
CA LEU A 141 5.89 6.73 -14.52
C LEU A 141 5.56 6.26 -15.94
N SER A 142 4.62 5.31 -16.05
CA SER A 142 4.00 5.03 -17.36
C SER A 142 3.20 6.24 -17.84
N GLU A 143 2.95 6.34 -19.14
CA GLU A 143 2.20 7.46 -19.71
C GLU A 143 0.79 7.61 -19.11
N GLU A 144 0.14 6.48 -18.82
CA GLU A 144 -1.18 6.45 -18.21
C GLU A 144 -1.14 7.01 -16.79
N LEU A 145 -0.16 6.57 -15.99
CA LEU A 145 -0.01 7.01 -14.61
C LEU A 145 0.47 8.46 -14.53
N GLN A 146 1.25 8.93 -15.50
CA GLN A 146 1.60 10.34 -15.65
C GLN A 146 0.36 11.22 -15.81
N LYS A 147 -0.54 10.86 -16.73
CA LYS A 147 -1.79 11.59 -16.98
C LYS A 147 -2.69 11.61 -15.73
N GLU A 148 -2.74 10.49 -15.03
CA GLU A 148 -3.49 10.39 -13.78
C GLU A 148 -2.91 11.31 -12.69
N PHE A 149 -1.58 11.32 -12.53
CA PHE A 149 -0.90 12.16 -11.54
C PHE A 149 -1.06 13.65 -11.88
N ASP A 150 -0.87 14.02 -13.14
CA ASP A 150 -1.05 15.39 -13.60
C ASP A 150 -2.49 15.86 -13.32
N SER A 151 -3.49 15.07 -13.67
CA SER A 151 -4.89 15.37 -13.35
C SER A 151 -5.11 15.57 -11.86
N LYS A 152 -4.55 14.71 -11.00
CA LYS A 152 -4.65 14.85 -9.54
C LYS A 152 -3.98 16.12 -9.03
N ILE A 153 -2.82 16.49 -9.58
CA ILE A 153 -2.10 17.73 -9.26
C ILE A 153 -2.93 18.94 -9.66
N GLN A 154 -3.51 18.96 -10.86
CA GLN A 154 -4.38 20.04 -11.34
C GLN A 154 -5.62 20.20 -10.43
N TRP A 155 -6.25 19.09 -10.03
CA TRP A 155 -7.37 19.12 -9.08
C TRP A 155 -6.99 19.70 -7.70
N MET A 156 -5.78 19.43 -7.21
CA MET A 156 -5.28 20.06 -5.97
C MET A 156 -5.09 21.56 -6.13
N VAL A 157 -4.54 21.99 -7.26
CA VAL A 157 -4.37 23.43 -7.59
C VAL A 157 -5.73 24.12 -7.63
N LEU A 158 -6.72 23.54 -8.32
CA LEU A 158 -8.08 24.11 -8.42
C LEU A 158 -8.76 24.24 -7.06
N ARG A 159 -8.51 23.32 -6.12
CA ARG A 159 -9.03 23.38 -4.75
C ARG A 159 -8.20 24.26 -3.82
N ASN A 160 -7.19 24.95 -4.35
CA ASN A 160 -6.26 25.76 -3.58
C ASN A 160 -5.55 24.97 -2.45
N GLU A 161 -5.25 23.70 -2.73
CA GLU A 161 -4.56 22.79 -1.84
C GLU A 161 -3.06 22.70 -2.16
N GLU A 162 -2.26 22.47 -1.14
CA GLU A 162 -0.82 22.21 -1.24
C GLU A 162 -0.48 20.93 -0.45
N VAL A 163 0.39 20.10 -1.01
CA VAL A 163 0.88 18.89 -0.37
C VAL A 163 2.07 19.23 0.53
N ILE A 164 2.01 18.81 1.77
CA ILE A 164 3.13 18.88 2.70
C ILE A 164 3.59 17.46 3.00
N GLN A 165 4.80 17.13 2.56
CA GLN A 165 5.48 15.87 2.89
C GLN A 165 6.78 16.16 3.63
N LYS A 166 7.01 15.45 4.74
CA LYS A 166 8.22 15.56 5.56
C LYS A 166 8.72 14.17 5.97
N ASN A 167 10.03 14.05 6.16
CA ASN A 167 10.66 12.83 6.66
C ASN A 167 10.31 11.59 5.81
N VAL A 168 10.32 11.75 4.50
CA VAL A 168 10.08 10.65 3.54
C VAL A 168 11.19 9.62 3.68
N ARG A 169 10.82 8.38 4.00
CA ARG A 169 11.74 7.25 4.16
C ARG A 169 11.19 6.01 3.46
N LEU A 170 12.04 5.36 2.71
CA LEU A 170 11.80 4.01 2.23
C LEU A 170 12.41 3.04 3.25
N LEU A 171 11.57 2.35 3.99
CA LEU A 171 12.01 1.37 5.00
C LEU A 171 12.37 0.04 4.33
N ARG A 172 11.60 -0.37 3.32
CA ARG A 172 11.84 -1.59 2.54
C ARG A 172 11.19 -1.49 1.17
N ALA A 173 11.86 -2.06 0.17
CA ALA A 173 11.28 -2.40 -1.13
C ALA A 173 11.56 -3.88 -1.38
N MET A 174 10.50 -4.67 -1.54
CA MET A 174 10.61 -6.13 -1.66
C MET A 174 9.86 -6.59 -2.93
N PRO A 175 10.55 -7.18 -3.93
CA PRO A 175 9.85 -7.80 -5.05
C PRO A 175 9.02 -8.98 -4.54
N VAL A 176 7.76 -9.03 -4.91
CA VAL A 176 6.79 -10.03 -4.44
C VAL A 176 6.21 -10.89 -5.56
N SER A 177 6.26 -10.40 -6.80
CA SER A 177 5.92 -11.15 -8.00
C SER A 177 6.73 -10.63 -9.17
N VAL A 178 7.14 -11.51 -10.08
CA VAL A 178 7.81 -11.21 -11.34
C VAL A 178 7.15 -12.00 -12.45
N GLN A 179 6.92 -11.35 -13.60
CA GLN A 179 6.23 -11.92 -14.75
C GLN A 179 7.06 -11.62 -15.99
N ASP A 180 7.61 -12.65 -16.56
CA ASP A 180 8.38 -12.63 -17.80
C ASP A 180 7.40 -12.91 -18.95
N GLU A 181 7.09 -11.87 -19.71
CA GLU A 181 6.10 -11.89 -20.79
C GLU A 181 6.79 -11.99 -22.17
N PRO A 182 6.06 -12.38 -23.23
CA PRO A 182 6.62 -12.38 -24.58
C PRO A 182 6.96 -10.96 -25.03
N GLY A 183 8.28 -10.66 -25.08
CA GLY A 183 8.80 -9.33 -25.39
C GLY A 183 9.11 -8.51 -24.12
N GLU A 184 10.35 -8.02 -24.05
CA GLU A 184 10.89 -7.34 -22.86
C GLU A 184 10.03 -6.18 -22.36
N GLU A 185 9.37 -5.44 -23.24
CA GLU A 185 8.54 -4.28 -22.89
C GLU A 185 7.22 -4.63 -22.20
N GLN A 186 6.91 -5.92 -22.04
CA GLN A 186 5.71 -6.38 -21.34
C GLN A 186 6.01 -6.97 -19.97
N ASP A 187 7.28 -7.08 -19.62
CA ASP A 187 7.72 -7.61 -18.35
C ASP A 187 7.19 -6.79 -17.16
N VAL A 188 6.79 -7.50 -16.10
CA VAL A 188 6.14 -6.92 -14.93
C VAL A 188 6.83 -7.34 -13.64
N ILE A 189 6.98 -6.39 -12.73
CA ILE A 189 7.43 -6.66 -11.35
C ILE A 189 6.50 -5.95 -10.37
N TRP A 190 6.02 -6.69 -9.40
CA TRP A 190 5.34 -6.13 -8.24
C TRP A 190 6.29 -6.01 -7.05
N TYR A 191 6.31 -4.84 -6.44
CA TYR A 191 7.04 -4.56 -5.20
C TYR A 191 6.09 -4.28 -4.05
N LEU A 192 6.35 -4.88 -2.90
CA LEU A 192 5.79 -4.42 -1.64
C LEU A 192 6.69 -3.32 -1.09
N ILE A 193 6.18 -2.10 -1.11
CA ILE A 193 6.83 -0.90 -0.58
C ILE A 193 6.41 -0.70 0.87
N HIS A 194 7.37 -0.61 1.77
CA HIS A 194 7.18 -0.19 3.15
C HIS A 194 7.82 1.17 3.33
N GLY A 195 7.02 2.20 3.35
CA GLY A 195 7.43 3.59 3.51
C GLY A 195 7.05 4.15 4.88
N LYS A 196 7.64 5.30 5.22
CA LYS A 196 7.26 6.12 6.38
C LYS A 196 7.42 7.59 6.03
N MET A 197 6.39 8.39 6.30
CA MET A 197 6.45 9.85 6.10
C MET A 197 5.39 10.57 6.93
N THR A 198 5.55 11.87 7.08
CA THR A 198 4.47 12.78 7.46
C THR A 198 3.88 13.35 6.19
N GLY A 199 2.57 13.20 5.96
CA GLY A 199 1.91 13.65 4.74
C GLY A 199 0.51 14.21 5.02
N TYR A 200 0.28 15.48 4.63
CA TYR A 200 -1.00 16.15 4.78
C TYR A 200 -1.18 17.24 3.73
N TYR A 201 -2.40 17.68 3.55
CA TYR A 201 -2.78 18.76 2.63
C TYR A 201 -3.17 19.99 3.42
N VAL A 202 -2.73 21.14 2.97
CA VAL A 202 -3.11 22.43 3.53
C VAL A 202 -3.79 23.30 2.47
N ASN A 203 -4.70 24.12 2.91
CA ASN A 203 -5.20 25.20 2.04
C ASN A 203 -4.11 26.26 1.92
N ARG A 204 -3.78 26.68 0.69
CA ARG A 204 -2.66 27.61 0.41
C ARG A 204 -2.81 28.97 1.06
N GLN A 205 -4.06 29.49 1.15
CA GLN A 205 -4.32 30.82 1.73
C GLN A 205 -4.37 30.78 3.25
N SER A 206 -5.21 29.89 3.81
CA SER A 206 -5.43 29.85 5.26
C SER A 206 -4.36 29.06 6.03
N ARG A 207 -3.50 28.30 5.33
CA ARG A 207 -2.50 27.38 5.89
C ARG A 207 -3.10 26.33 6.84
N LYS A 208 -4.42 26.19 6.86
CA LYS A 208 -5.10 25.16 7.67
C LYS A 208 -4.98 23.80 7.03
N VAL A 209 -4.80 22.77 7.86
CA VAL A 209 -4.81 21.37 7.40
C VAL A 209 -6.21 21.02 6.93
N VAL A 210 -6.32 20.57 5.68
CA VAL A 210 -7.57 20.16 5.05
C VAL A 210 -7.81 18.66 5.23
N ARG A 211 -6.73 17.87 5.10
CA ARG A 211 -6.78 16.41 5.21
C ARG A 211 -5.38 15.83 5.41
N GLY A 212 -5.32 14.56 5.84
CA GLY A 212 -4.06 13.89 6.17
C GLY A 212 -3.67 14.04 7.63
N LYS A 213 -2.48 13.56 7.99
CA LYS A 213 -2.00 13.55 9.37
C LYS A 213 -0.65 14.24 9.49
N THR A 214 -0.54 15.10 10.50
CA THR A 214 0.68 15.88 10.78
C THR A 214 1.76 15.11 11.53
N ARG A 215 1.49 13.84 11.88
CA ARG A 215 2.46 12.93 12.51
C ARG A 215 3.03 11.92 11.49
N PRO A 216 4.26 11.41 11.70
CA PRO A 216 4.81 10.40 10.83
C PRO A 216 4.03 9.08 10.93
N GLU A 217 3.70 8.47 9.78
CA GLU A 217 3.05 7.17 9.70
C GLU A 217 3.79 6.25 8.74
N ALA A 218 3.87 4.97 9.11
CA ALA A 218 4.34 3.93 8.23
C ALA A 218 3.16 3.39 7.40
N PHE A 219 3.45 2.93 6.19
CA PHE A 219 2.46 2.41 5.26
C PHE A 219 3.04 1.27 4.41
N PHE A 220 2.15 0.45 3.89
CA PHE A 220 2.46 -0.56 2.89
C PHE A 220 1.63 -0.31 1.64
N GLU A 221 2.28 -0.44 0.48
CA GLU A 221 1.66 -0.34 -0.84
C GLU A 221 2.28 -1.37 -1.77
N TYR A 222 1.49 -1.84 -2.72
CA TYR A 222 1.98 -2.65 -3.83
C TYR A 222 2.18 -1.74 -5.04
N TRP A 223 3.40 -1.73 -5.55
CA TRP A 223 3.79 -0.94 -6.71
C TRP A 223 4.10 -1.87 -7.87
N LYS A 224 3.38 -1.70 -8.98
CA LYS A 224 3.56 -2.43 -10.23
C LYS A 224 4.49 -1.66 -11.14
N PHE A 225 5.64 -2.23 -11.43
CA PHE A 225 6.55 -1.71 -12.44
C PHE A 225 6.45 -2.54 -13.71
N VAL A 226 6.59 -1.87 -14.85
CA VAL A 226 6.67 -2.47 -16.18
C VAL A 226 7.96 -2.03 -16.85
N TYR A 227 8.55 -2.91 -17.66
CA TYR A 227 9.73 -2.55 -18.42
C TYR A 227 9.31 -1.80 -19.69
N ARG A 228 9.84 -0.59 -19.89
CA ARG A 228 9.56 0.26 -21.05
C ARG A 228 10.80 1.08 -21.37
N ASN A 229 11.15 1.17 -22.65
CA ASN A 229 12.28 1.99 -23.10
C ASN A 229 13.56 1.72 -22.29
N LYS A 230 13.89 0.47 -22.04
CA LYS A 230 15.06 0.00 -21.27
C LYS A 230 15.08 0.46 -19.80
N ARG A 231 13.92 0.74 -19.21
CA ARG A 231 13.76 1.17 -17.83
C ARG A 231 12.51 0.56 -17.19
N TRP A 232 12.58 0.31 -15.89
CA TRP A 232 11.42 -0.04 -15.09
C TRP A 232 10.68 1.21 -14.67
N VAL A 233 9.43 1.37 -15.14
CA VAL A 233 8.55 2.51 -14.84
C VAL A 233 7.35 2.05 -14.04
N LEU A 234 6.91 2.88 -13.09
CA LEU A 234 5.73 2.60 -12.28
C LEU A 234 4.47 2.74 -13.13
N GLN A 235 3.63 1.70 -13.14
CA GLN A 235 2.37 1.67 -13.86
C GLN A 235 1.16 1.75 -12.93
N GLU A 236 1.26 1.22 -11.71
CA GLU A 236 0.10 1.10 -10.83
C GLU A 236 0.54 1.10 -9.35
N ILE A 237 -0.29 1.69 -8.49
CA ILE A 237 -0.16 1.63 -7.04
C ILE A 237 -1.45 1.06 -6.45
N ARG A 238 -1.34 -0.01 -5.67
CA ARG A 238 -2.43 -0.62 -4.91
C ARG A 238 -2.20 -0.49 -3.42
N GLN A 239 -3.29 -0.33 -2.67
CA GLN A 239 -3.23 -0.31 -1.22
C GLN A 239 -3.05 -1.74 -0.68
N GLN A 240 -2.57 -1.83 0.58
CA GLN A 240 -2.31 -3.11 1.24
C GLN A 240 -3.52 -4.06 1.25
N ASN A 241 -4.72 -3.53 1.40
CA ASN A 241 -5.98 -4.29 1.48
C ASN A 241 -6.58 -4.66 0.12
N GLU A 242 -5.99 -4.19 -0.97
CA GLU A 242 -6.47 -4.45 -2.34
C GLU A 242 -5.80 -5.68 -2.98
N MET A 243 -4.74 -6.19 -2.35
CA MET A 243 -3.93 -7.27 -2.90
C MET A 243 -3.63 -8.34 -1.84
N ASP A 244 -3.69 -9.61 -2.25
CA ASP A 244 -3.21 -10.72 -1.42
C ASP A 244 -1.83 -11.18 -1.92
N ILE A 245 -0.83 -10.98 -1.09
CA ILE A 245 0.56 -11.36 -1.40
C ILE A 245 0.74 -12.88 -1.57
N ASP A 246 -0.11 -13.68 -0.94
CA ASP A 246 -0.03 -15.14 -1.06
C ASP A 246 -0.59 -15.64 -2.40
N ALA A 247 -1.47 -14.88 -3.03
CA ALA A 247 -2.00 -15.13 -4.37
C ALA A 247 -1.06 -14.66 -5.50
N MET A 248 0.02 -13.93 -5.16
CA MET A 248 0.97 -13.44 -6.15
C MET A 248 1.94 -14.54 -6.58
N GLU A 249 1.96 -14.84 -7.87
CA GLU A 249 2.82 -15.85 -8.48
C GLU A 249 3.92 -15.23 -9.35
N ASN A 250 5.01 -15.98 -9.54
CA ASN A 250 6.02 -15.67 -10.52
C ASN A 250 5.72 -16.48 -11.79
N THR A 251 5.60 -15.82 -12.92
CA THR A 251 5.28 -16.46 -14.19
C THR A 251 6.43 -16.27 -15.18
N GLN A 252 6.62 -17.25 -16.04
CA GLN A 252 7.58 -17.22 -17.13
C GLN A 252 6.85 -17.50 -18.43
N SER A 253 7.14 -16.70 -19.46
CA SER A 253 6.62 -16.90 -20.80
C SER A 253 6.91 -18.30 -21.32
N THR A 254 5.92 -18.89 -21.96
CA THR A 254 6.08 -20.20 -22.62
C THR A 254 6.99 -20.14 -23.84
N VAL A 255 7.14 -18.96 -24.47
CA VAL A 255 8.04 -18.75 -25.61
C VAL A 255 9.49 -18.96 -25.19
N HIS A 256 9.90 -18.32 -24.10
CA HIS A 256 11.27 -18.48 -23.55
C HIS A 256 11.55 -19.90 -23.04
N LYS A 257 10.52 -20.64 -22.60
CA LYS A 257 10.67 -22.05 -22.20
C LYS A 257 10.93 -22.98 -23.39
N LEU A 258 10.36 -22.67 -24.54
CA LEU A 258 10.51 -23.49 -25.76
C LEU A 258 11.89 -23.31 -26.41
N ASP A 259 12.45 -22.10 -26.35
CA ASP A 259 13.78 -21.83 -26.92
C ASP A 259 14.86 -22.57 -26.12
N LYS A 260 14.78 -22.56 -24.77
CA LYS A 260 15.71 -23.30 -23.92
C LYS A 260 15.66 -24.82 -24.11
N LYS A 261 14.53 -25.36 -24.58
CA LYS A 261 14.38 -26.80 -24.88
C LYS A 261 14.96 -27.21 -26.26
N LYS A 262 15.19 -26.25 -27.15
CA LYS A 262 15.83 -26.48 -28.47
C LYS A 262 17.36 -26.41 -28.40
N GLU A 263 17.92 -25.79 -27.34
CA GLU A 263 19.36 -25.65 -27.12
C GLU A 263 19.96 -26.82 -26.31
N LEU A 264 19.14 -27.73 -25.77
CA LEU A 264 19.54 -28.96 -25.08
C LEU A 264 19.32 -30.18 -25.95
#